data_af4a57ef70542668471ec404494b7056
#
_entry.id   af4a57ef70542668471ec404494b7056
#
_cell.length_a   1.000
_cell.length_b   1.000
_cell.length_c   1.000
_cell.angle_alpha   90.00
_cell.angle_beta   90.00
_cell.angle_gamma   90.00
#
_symmetry.space_group_name_H-M   'P 1'
#
loop_
_entity.id
_entity.type
_entity.pdbx_description
1 polymer ?
#
loop_
_entity_poly.entity_id
_entity_poly.type
_entity_poly.pdbx_seq_one_letter_code
_entity_poly.pdbx_strand_id
1 'polypeptide(L)'
;MDELEIRRRLLTDPNDDDEGLRAALRQSPEQMRYATELRRLDEQLARAMAVPVPDQLAERILLGSSFERQRPQRSQRWQLALAASVAFALGVGVSHWWPQLSGGPGAYVAAVPGDDLYAHAVGHYLAEADEMLRIDEQVSITQVNHKLAALGGDFTASPGQIYFANFCSFDGVRSLHLVLQGEHQRIALFVVPAASTMAGPRLVGDVKAVALPQGRHTLLVVGSPAEPLEQMANELSSKLRWQAI
;
A
#
# COMPACT_ATOMS: atom_id res chain seq x y z
N MET A 1 -29.50 0.52 -38.92
CA MET A 1 -28.80 0.97 -37.70
C MET A 1 -28.83 2.47 -37.70
N ASP A 2 -29.13 3.10 -36.54
CA ASP A 2 -29.15 4.56 -36.37
C ASP A 2 -27.72 5.11 -36.31
N GLU A 3 -27.54 6.36 -36.74
CA GLU A 3 -26.22 7.02 -36.71
C GLU A 3 -25.60 7.09 -35.33
N LEU A 4 -26.42 7.38 -34.30
CA LEU A 4 -25.97 7.42 -32.91
C LEU A 4 -25.49 6.05 -32.44
N GLU A 5 -26.17 4.99 -32.83
CA GLU A 5 -25.78 3.62 -32.47
C GLU A 5 -24.46 3.21 -33.13
N ILE A 6 -24.24 3.62 -34.39
CA ILE A 6 -22.98 3.40 -35.12
C ILE A 6 -21.83 4.11 -34.38
N ARG A 7 -22.02 5.39 -34.05
CA ARG A 7 -20.99 6.18 -33.34
C ARG A 7 -20.68 5.60 -31.96
N ARG A 8 -21.71 5.19 -31.21
CA ARG A 8 -21.55 4.59 -29.89
C ARG A 8 -20.73 3.30 -29.96
N ARG A 9 -21.03 2.42 -30.90
CA ARG A 9 -20.32 1.15 -31.09
C ARG A 9 -18.86 1.38 -31.48
N LEU A 10 -18.60 2.25 -32.44
CA LEU A 10 -17.25 2.58 -32.88
C LEU A 10 -16.41 3.25 -31.80
N LEU A 11 -17.00 4.05 -30.90
CA LEU A 11 -16.31 4.62 -29.74
C LEU A 11 -16.01 3.59 -28.67
N THR A 12 -16.83 2.56 -28.55
CA THR A 12 -16.61 1.48 -27.58
C THR A 12 -15.57 0.48 -28.08
N ASP A 13 -15.64 0.13 -29.37
CA ASP A 13 -14.69 -0.75 -30.05
C ASP A 13 -14.54 -0.30 -31.51
N PRO A 14 -13.45 0.42 -31.85
CA PRO A 14 -13.18 0.85 -33.24
C PRO A 14 -13.01 -0.31 -34.21
N ASN A 15 -12.69 -1.51 -33.70
CA ASN A 15 -12.43 -2.72 -34.46
C ASN A 15 -13.61 -3.68 -34.47
N ASP A 16 -14.80 -3.28 -33.95
CA ASP A 16 -16.03 -4.05 -34.00
C ASP A 16 -16.31 -4.51 -35.44
N ASP A 17 -16.37 -5.82 -35.64
CA ASP A 17 -16.49 -6.42 -36.95
C ASP A 17 -17.90 -7.05 -37.22
N ASP A 18 -18.89 -6.63 -36.45
CA ASP A 18 -20.28 -6.98 -36.63
C ASP A 18 -20.77 -6.71 -38.06
N GLU A 19 -21.48 -7.67 -38.65
CA GLU A 19 -21.93 -7.62 -40.07
C GLU A 19 -22.95 -6.50 -40.31
N GLY A 20 -23.80 -6.21 -39.35
CA GLY A 20 -24.77 -5.13 -39.40
C GLY A 20 -24.09 -3.75 -39.40
N LEU A 21 -23.05 -3.60 -38.59
CA LEU A 21 -22.23 -2.39 -38.56
C LEU A 21 -21.45 -2.19 -39.87
N ARG A 22 -20.82 -3.24 -40.39
CA ARG A 22 -20.14 -3.21 -41.69
C ARG A 22 -21.08 -2.86 -42.84
N ALA A 23 -22.31 -3.39 -42.85
CA ALA A 23 -23.30 -3.06 -43.85
C ALA A 23 -23.74 -1.60 -43.76
N ALA A 24 -23.95 -1.06 -42.54
CA ALA A 24 -24.27 0.36 -42.34
C ALA A 24 -23.14 1.30 -42.77
N LEU A 25 -21.89 0.99 -42.45
CA LEU A 25 -20.70 1.77 -42.84
C LEU A 25 -20.53 1.82 -44.35
N ARG A 26 -20.83 0.74 -45.07
CA ARG A 26 -20.79 0.72 -46.56
C ARG A 26 -21.82 1.64 -47.20
N GLN A 27 -22.90 1.96 -46.52
CA GLN A 27 -23.97 2.85 -47.03
C GLN A 27 -23.66 4.34 -46.83
N SER A 28 -22.71 4.69 -45.94
CA SER A 28 -22.37 6.09 -45.65
C SER A 28 -20.85 6.32 -45.75
N PRO A 29 -20.39 7.04 -46.79
CA PRO A 29 -18.96 7.39 -46.93
C PRO A 29 -18.43 8.19 -45.74
N GLU A 30 -19.26 9.02 -45.11
CA GLU A 30 -18.90 9.84 -43.96
C GLU A 30 -18.61 8.97 -42.72
N GLN A 31 -19.51 8.03 -42.46
CA GLN A 31 -19.34 7.11 -41.33
C GLN A 31 -18.16 6.16 -41.55
N MET A 32 -17.88 5.78 -42.77
CA MET A 32 -16.70 5.00 -43.15
C MET A 32 -15.39 5.76 -42.85
N ARG A 33 -15.35 7.06 -43.18
CA ARG A 33 -14.19 7.92 -42.85
C ARG A 33 -14.00 8.02 -41.35
N TYR A 34 -15.07 8.27 -40.61
CA TYR A 34 -15.05 8.34 -39.16
C TYR A 34 -14.53 7.03 -38.52
N ALA A 35 -15.02 5.88 -38.96
CA ALA A 35 -14.52 4.59 -38.50
C ALA A 35 -13.03 4.38 -38.80
N THR A 36 -12.56 4.83 -39.97
CA THR A 36 -11.16 4.74 -40.36
C THR A 36 -10.26 5.63 -39.51
N GLU A 37 -10.71 6.83 -39.18
CA GLU A 37 -9.99 7.75 -38.28
C GLU A 37 -9.89 7.21 -36.88
N LEU A 38 -10.97 6.62 -36.33
CA LEU A 38 -10.96 6.01 -35.02
C LEU A 38 -10.01 4.80 -34.94
N ARG A 39 -10.01 3.93 -35.94
CA ARG A 39 -9.07 2.79 -36.01
C ARG A 39 -7.61 3.27 -36.06
N ARG A 40 -7.36 4.32 -36.84
CA ARG A 40 -6.02 4.91 -36.90
C ARG A 40 -5.58 5.49 -35.57
N LEU A 41 -6.49 6.13 -34.82
CA LEU A 41 -6.22 6.65 -33.49
C LEU A 41 -5.95 5.50 -32.51
N ASP A 42 -6.76 4.46 -32.55
CA ASP A 42 -6.59 3.26 -31.72
C ASP A 42 -5.23 2.59 -31.94
N GLU A 43 -4.81 2.43 -33.21
CA GLU A 43 -3.48 1.94 -33.55
C GLU A 43 -2.33 2.84 -33.06
N GLN A 44 -2.54 4.17 -33.08
CA GLN A 44 -1.54 5.13 -32.58
C GLN A 44 -1.42 5.03 -31.04
N LEU A 45 -2.55 4.92 -30.35
CA LEU A 45 -2.60 4.72 -28.91
C LEU A 45 -1.96 3.38 -28.51
N ALA A 46 -2.31 2.29 -29.19
CA ALA A 46 -1.72 0.99 -28.94
C ALA A 46 -0.19 1.01 -29.11
N ARG A 47 0.31 1.70 -30.14
CA ARG A 47 1.78 1.86 -30.34
C ARG A 47 2.42 2.74 -29.26
N ALA A 48 1.76 3.82 -28.86
CA ALA A 48 2.27 4.71 -27.82
C ALA A 48 2.28 4.03 -26.42
N MET A 49 1.33 3.14 -26.18
CA MET A 49 1.22 2.38 -24.92
C MET A 49 1.98 1.05 -24.95
N ALA A 50 2.56 0.66 -26.08
CA ALA A 50 3.38 -0.55 -26.18
C ALA A 50 4.69 -0.36 -25.41
N VAL A 51 4.70 -0.82 -24.16
CA VAL A 51 5.92 -0.89 -23.36
C VAL A 51 6.62 -2.21 -23.64
N PRO A 52 7.92 -2.20 -24.03
CA PRO A 52 8.65 -3.44 -24.22
C PRO A 52 8.67 -4.24 -22.92
N VAL A 53 8.15 -5.47 -22.99
CA VAL A 53 8.17 -6.36 -21.85
C VAL A 53 9.62 -6.79 -21.62
N PRO A 54 10.18 -6.62 -20.41
CA PRO A 54 11.55 -7.05 -20.11
C PRO A 54 11.72 -8.55 -20.39
N ASP A 55 12.84 -8.89 -21.03
CA ASP A 55 13.20 -10.29 -21.23
C ASP A 55 13.19 -11.03 -19.89
N GLN A 56 12.66 -12.26 -19.86
CA GLN A 56 12.54 -13.10 -18.67
C GLN A 56 11.46 -12.68 -17.64
N LEU A 57 10.59 -11.71 -17.91
CA LEU A 57 9.51 -11.37 -16.97
C LEU A 57 8.59 -12.58 -16.72
N ALA A 58 8.24 -13.32 -17.76
CA ALA A 58 7.42 -14.54 -17.66
C ALA A 58 8.09 -15.60 -16.77
N GLU A 59 9.38 -15.82 -16.94
CA GLU A 59 10.16 -16.76 -16.13
C GLU A 59 10.23 -16.33 -14.66
N ARG A 60 10.41 -15.04 -14.40
CA ARG A 60 10.42 -14.48 -13.04
C ARG A 60 9.07 -14.63 -12.34
N ILE A 61 7.97 -14.42 -13.05
CA ILE A 61 6.62 -14.62 -12.52
C ILE A 61 6.38 -16.12 -12.23
N LEU A 62 6.77 -17.00 -13.15
CA LEU A 62 6.63 -18.44 -12.97
C LEU A 62 7.52 -18.96 -11.83
N LEU A 63 8.75 -18.47 -11.70
CA LEU A 63 9.62 -18.79 -10.57
C LEU A 63 8.98 -18.33 -9.24
N GLY A 64 8.49 -17.10 -9.15
CA GLY A 64 7.78 -16.59 -7.98
C GLY A 64 6.60 -17.49 -7.58
N SER A 65 5.76 -17.86 -8.55
CA SER A 65 4.59 -18.72 -8.32
C SER A 65 4.96 -20.18 -7.97
N SER A 66 6.12 -20.67 -8.44
CA SER A 66 6.60 -22.03 -8.11
C SER A 66 7.12 -22.14 -6.67
N PHE A 67 7.75 -21.09 -6.14
CA PHE A 67 8.16 -21.03 -4.73
C PHE A 67 6.97 -20.98 -3.80
N GLU A 68 5.88 -20.33 -4.19
CA GLU A 68 4.65 -20.26 -3.39
C GLU A 68 3.92 -21.62 -3.32
N ARG A 69 3.99 -22.44 -4.40
CA ARG A 69 3.43 -23.80 -4.44
C ARG A 69 4.25 -24.85 -3.72
N GLN A 70 5.51 -24.63 -3.46
CA GLN A 70 6.42 -25.58 -2.80
C GLN A 70 6.47 -25.44 -1.27
N ARG A 71 5.49 -24.81 -0.63
CA ARG A 71 5.36 -24.95 0.82
C ARG A 71 4.94 -26.38 1.12
N PRO A 72 5.84 -27.23 1.68
CA PRO A 72 5.51 -28.62 1.98
C PRO A 72 4.58 -28.67 3.17
N GLN A 73 3.29 -28.68 2.91
CA GLN A 73 2.21 -28.65 3.92
C GLN A 73 2.07 -29.99 4.68
N ARG A 74 2.88 -31.00 4.33
CA ARG A 74 2.67 -32.37 4.83
C ARG A 74 3.70 -32.88 5.81
N SER A 75 4.93 -32.40 5.81
CA SER A 75 5.98 -32.86 6.76
C SER A 75 6.02 -32.07 8.07
N GLN A 76 5.57 -30.82 8.04
CA GLN A 76 5.59 -29.92 9.19
C GLN A 76 4.55 -30.31 10.27
N ARG A 77 3.48 -31.02 9.91
CA ARG A 77 2.45 -31.46 10.87
C ARG A 77 2.96 -32.56 11.81
N TRP A 78 3.83 -33.44 11.36
CA TRP A 78 4.43 -34.48 12.20
C TRP A 78 5.51 -33.94 13.13
N GLN A 79 6.31 -32.99 12.67
CA GLN A 79 7.30 -32.31 13.51
C GLN A 79 6.65 -31.40 14.56
N LEU A 80 5.55 -30.73 14.20
CA LEU A 80 4.75 -29.95 15.15
C LEU A 80 4.04 -30.83 16.18
N ALA A 81 3.60 -32.02 15.81
CA ALA A 81 2.99 -32.95 16.76
C ALA A 81 4.01 -33.51 17.78
N LEU A 82 5.27 -33.76 17.37
CA LEU A 82 6.35 -34.16 18.26
C LEU A 82 6.82 -33.00 19.15
N ALA A 83 6.93 -31.78 18.59
CA ALA A 83 7.29 -30.59 19.38
C ALA A 83 6.19 -30.22 20.38
N ALA A 84 4.91 -30.40 20.05
CA ALA A 84 3.79 -30.15 20.94
C ALA A 84 3.75 -31.14 22.12
N SER A 85 4.11 -32.42 21.92
CA SER A 85 4.16 -33.40 23.01
C SER A 85 5.31 -33.15 23.98
N VAL A 86 6.46 -32.70 23.49
CA VAL A 86 7.61 -32.33 24.35
C VAL A 86 7.33 -31.00 25.07
N ALA A 87 6.74 -30.03 24.40
CA ALA A 87 6.35 -28.76 25.03
C ALA A 87 5.23 -28.93 26.06
N PHE A 88 4.28 -29.85 25.82
CA PHE A 88 3.22 -30.18 26.80
C PHE A 88 3.79 -30.86 28.06
N ALA A 89 4.73 -31.79 27.87
CA ALA A 89 5.38 -32.46 29.02
C ALA A 89 6.24 -31.50 29.84
N LEU A 90 6.91 -30.53 29.22
CA LEU A 90 7.67 -29.48 29.90
C LEU A 90 6.76 -28.39 30.48
N GLY A 91 5.66 -28.04 29.78
CA GLY A 91 4.71 -27.00 30.21
C GLY A 91 3.92 -27.37 31.46
N VAL A 92 3.55 -28.64 31.65
CA VAL A 92 2.88 -29.12 32.88
C VAL A 92 3.82 -29.12 34.09
N GLY A 93 5.14 -29.27 33.85
CA GLY A 93 6.15 -29.22 34.92
C GLY A 93 6.47 -27.77 35.39
N VAL A 94 6.35 -26.79 34.52
CA VAL A 94 6.70 -25.39 34.82
C VAL A 94 5.49 -24.56 35.27
N SER A 95 4.26 -24.96 34.90
CA SER A 95 3.04 -24.21 35.25
C SER A 95 2.75 -24.17 36.78
N HIS A 96 3.44 -24.98 37.55
CA HIS A 96 3.29 -24.98 39.02
C HIS A 96 4.21 -23.98 39.75
N TRP A 97 5.12 -23.31 39.02
CA TRP A 97 6.11 -22.42 39.65
C TRP A 97 6.17 -20.98 39.11
N TRP A 98 5.25 -20.58 38.22
CA TRP A 98 5.22 -19.21 37.72
C TRP A 98 3.93 -18.49 38.12
N PRO A 99 3.97 -17.70 39.21
CA PRO A 99 2.84 -16.86 39.54
C PRO A 99 2.80 -15.63 38.63
N GLN A 100 1.72 -15.53 37.91
CA GLN A 100 1.08 -14.31 37.43
C GLN A 100 1.92 -13.31 36.61
N LEU A 101 1.89 -13.49 35.32
CA LEU A 101 1.82 -12.37 34.39
C LEU A 101 0.53 -12.52 33.56
N SER A 102 -0.51 -11.86 34.08
CA SER A 102 -1.82 -11.78 33.45
C SER A 102 -1.76 -10.98 32.18
N GLY A 103 -1.95 -11.64 31.04
CA GLY A 103 -2.24 -11.04 29.76
C GLY A 103 -3.33 -11.88 29.09
N GLY A 104 -4.54 -11.32 28.99
CA GLY A 104 -5.68 -11.93 28.30
C GLY A 104 -5.42 -12.20 26.82
N PRO A 105 -6.30 -12.92 26.12
CA PRO A 105 -6.12 -13.26 24.71
C PRO A 105 -6.27 -12.02 23.83
N GLY A 106 -5.19 -11.25 23.73
CA GLY A 106 -5.07 -10.15 22.81
C GLY A 106 -4.42 -10.65 21.51
N ALA A 107 -5.01 -10.32 20.40
CA ALA A 107 -4.46 -10.55 19.07
C ALA A 107 -2.95 -10.31 19.05
N TYR A 108 -2.20 -11.26 18.52
CA TYR A 108 -0.76 -11.14 18.31
C TYR A 108 -0.50 -9.95 17.39
N VAL A 109 -0.11 -8.82 17.97
CA VAL A 109 0.48 -7.72 17.22
C VAL A 109 1.91 -8.18 16.95
N ALA A 110 2.21 -8.57 15.71
CA ALA A 110 3.57 -8.88 15.32
C ALA A 110 4.44 -7.65 15.60
N ALA A 111 5.42 -7.78 16.50
CA ALA A 111 6.41 -6.75 16.71
C ALA A 111 7.34 -6.75 15.50
N VAL A 112 7.33 -5.69 14.71
CA VAL A 112 8.32 -5.50 13.66
C VAL A 112 9.64 -5.12 14.35
N PRO A 113 10.76 -5.81 14.09
CA PRO A 113 12.06 -5.44 14.64
C PRO A 113 12.37 -3.97 14.31
N GLY A 114 12.79 -3.19 15.31
CA GLY A 114 12.89 -1.74 15.19
C GLY A 114 13.80 -1.24 14.07
N ASP A 115 14.89 -1.95 13.79
CA ASP A 115 15.83 -1.56 12.73
C ASP A 115 15.22 -1.72 11.34
N ASP A 116 14.39 -2.72 11.13
CA ASP A 116 13.70 -2.96 9.86
C ASP A 116 12.64 -1.88 9.60
N LEU A 117 12.00 -1.36 10.65
CA LEU A 117 10.94 -0.37 10.53
C LEU A 117 11.43 0.96 9.92
N TYR A 118 12.58 1.48 10.40
CA TYR A 118 13.18 2.69 9.84
C TYR A 118 13.69 2.48 8.42
N ALA A 119 14.40 1.39 8.18
CA ALA A 119 14.93 1.06 6.87
C ALA A 119 13.80 0.88 5.85
N HIS A 120 12.71 0.23 6.25
CA HIS A 120 11.54 0.03 5.41
C HIS A 120 10.85 1.36 5.08
N ALA A 121 10.62 2.22 6.08
CA ALA A 121 9.99 3.52 5.87
C ALA A 121 10.81 4.43 4.96
N VAL A 122 12.13 4.47 5.16
CA VAL A 122 13.04 5.26 4.31
C VAL A 122 13.14 4.67 2.92
N GLY A 123 13.21 3.34 2.79
CA GLY A 123 13.21 2.67 1.49
C GLY A 123 11.94 2.98 0.70
N HIS A 124 10.77 2.95 1.34
CA HIS A 124 9.50 3.30 0.72
C HIS A 124 9.46 4.78 0.31
N TYR A 125 9.89 5.68 1.20
CA TYR A 125 10.00 7.10 0.90
C TYR A 125 10.90 7.39 -0.31
N LEU A 126 12.08 6.75 -0.38
CA LEU A 126 13.02 6.94 -1.49
C LEU A 126 12.52 6.34 -2.81
N ALA A 127 11.83 5.20 -2.75
CA ALA A 127 11.28 4.56 -3.94
C ALA A 127 10.18 5.41 -4.60
N GLU A 128 9.46 6.21 -3.83
CA GLU A 128 8.36 7.06 -4.29
C GLU A 128 8.72 8.55 -4.35
N ALA A 129 9.99 8.93 -4.07
CA ALA A 129 10.40 10.32 -3.92
C ALA A 129 10.03 11.21 -5.11
N ASP A 130 10.24 10.73 -6.33
CA ASP A 130 9.90 11.47 -7.56
C ASP A 130 8.39 11.66 -7.75
N GLU A 131 7.60 10.67 -7.36
CA GLU A 131 6.14 10.70 -7.44
C GLU A 131 5.56 11.57 -6.33
N MET A 132 6.08 11.45 -5.10
CA MET A 132 5.68 12.26 -3.95
C MET A 132 5.79 13.77 -4.18
N LEU A 133 6.79 14.20 -4.96
CA LEU A 133 6.97 15.62 -5.29
C LEU A 133 5.90 16.15 -6.27
N ARG A 134 5.24 15.28 -7.02
CA ARG A 134 4.29 15.64 -8.09
C ARG A 134 2.85 15.31 -7.76
N ILE A 135 2.62 14.33 -6.89
CA ILE A 135 1.27 13.86 -6.57
C ILE A 135 0.48 14.95 -5.83
N ASP A 136 -0.75 15.20 -6.25
CA ASP A 136 -1.71 16.05 -5.55
C ASP A 136 -3.12 15.52 -5.81
N GLU A 137 -3.54 14.58 -4.99
CA GLU A 137 -4.88 14.00 -5.06
C GLU A 137 -5.93 14.84 -4.32
N GLN A 138 -5.53 16.00 -3.74
CA GLN A 138 -6.40 16.90 -2.99
C GLN A 138 -7.21 16.16 -1.89
N VAL A 139 -6.51 15.32 -1.13
CA VAL A 139 -7.13 14.41 -0.18
C VAL A 139 -7.74 15.19 0.99
N SER A 140 -9.02 14.95 1.27
CA SER A 140 -9.69 15.54 2.42
C SER A 140 -9.42 14.76 3.71
N ILE A 141 -9.52 15.44 4.87
CA ILE A 141 -9.43 14.78 6.18
C ILE A 141 -10.49 13.67 6.35
N THR A 142 -11.66 13.83 5.76
CA THR A 142 -12.73 12.82 5.78
C THR A 142 -12.29 11.52 5.10
N GLN A 143 -11.62 11.61 3.95
CA GLN A 143 -11.08 10.45 3.24
C GLN A 143 -9.97 9.77 4.04
N VAL A 144 -9.09 10.55 4.68
CA VAL A 144 -8.05 10.00 5.56
C VAL A 144 -8.67 9.30 6.77
N ASN A 145 -9.64 9.92 7.44
CA ASN A 145 -10.31 9.33 8.59
C ASN A 145 -11.06 8.05 8.24
N HIS A 146 -11.66 7.97 7.05
CA HIS A 146 -12.26 6.73 6.57
C HIS A 146 -11.23 5.59 6.45
N LYS A 147 -10.00 5.91 6.01
CA LYS A 147 -8.90 4.93 5.94
C LYS A 147 -8.32 4.63 7.32
N LEU A 148 -8.13 5.63 8.17
CA LEU A 148 -7.64 5.47 9.55
C LEU A 148 -8.58 4.64 10.43
N ALA A 149 -9.89 4.73 10.21
CA ALA A 149 -10.87 3.93 10.93
C ALA A 149 -10.62 2.41 10.77
N ALA A 150 -10.08 1.97 9.63
CA ALA A 150 -9.69 0.59 9.41
C ALA A 150 -8.48 0.15 10.29
N LEU A 151 -7.73 1.12 10.82
CA LEU A 151 -6.63 0.92 11.78
C LEU A 151 -7.04 1.27 13.21
N GLY A 152 -8.31 1.60 13.46
CA GLY A 152 -8.84 1.96 14.76
C GLY A 152 -8.50 3.38 15.22
N GLY A 153 -8.23 4.31 14.30
CA GLY A 153 -7.89 5.69 14.61
C GLY A 153 -8.67 6.73 13.83
N ASP A 154 -8.58 7.96 14.27
CA ASP A 154 -9.08 9.14 13.54
C ASP A 154 -8.27 10.40 13.88
N PHE A 155 -8.12 11.31 12.93
CA PHE A 155 -7.63 12.65 13.17
C PHE A 155 -8.77 13.52 13.71
N THR A 156 -8.56 14.13 14.86
CA THR A 156 -9.51 15.07 15.51
C THR A 156 -9.39 16.48 14.94
N ALA A 157 -8.27 16.80 14.29
CA ALA A 157 -8.01 18.05 13.60
C ALA A 157 -7.18 17.79 12.34
N SER A 158 -7.20 18.71 11.38
CA SER A 158 -6.42 18.56 10.14
C SER A 158 -4.92 18.39 10.44
N PRO A 159 -4.25 17.39 9.84
CA PRO A 159 -2.81 17.24 9.94
C PRO A 159 -2.03 18.25 9.08
N GLY A 160 -2.70 19.16 8.40
CA GLY A 160 -2.15 20.07 7.39
C GLY A 160 -2.67 19.76 6.00
N GLN A 161 -1.96 20.22 4.98
CA GLN A 161 -2.29 19.88 3.60
C GLN A 161 -1.87 18.43 3.30
N ILE A 162 -2.79 17.66 2.74
CA ILE A 162 -2.62 16.25 2.43
C ILE A 162 -2.62 16.09 0.91
N TYR A 163 -1.52 15.63 0.37
CA TYR A 163 -1.36 15.42 -1.07
C TYR A 163 -1.73 14.01 -1.51
N PHE A 164 -1.53 13.04 -0.62
CA PHE A 164 -1.77 11.62 -0.90
C PHE A 164 -2.17 10.87 0.36
N ALA A 165 -3.02 9.86 0.21
CA ALA A 165 -3.37 8.94 1.27
C ALA A 165 -3.73 7.57 0.71
N ASN A 166 -2.90 6.55 0.96
CA ASN A 166 -3.23 5.19 0.56
C ASN A 166 -2.67 4.14 1.52
N PHE A 167 -3.19 2.92 1.43
CA PHE A 167 -2.61 1.80 2.16
C PHE A 167 -1.35 1.30 1.47
N CYS A 168 -0.36 0.98 2.28
CA CYS A 168 0.87 0.32 1.89
C CYS A 168 1.09 -0.93 2.75
N SER A 169 2.15 -1.67 2.51
CA SER A 169 2.52 -2.84 3.30
C SER A 169 3.90 -2.63 3.91
N PHE A 170 3.97 -2.72 5.24
CA PHE A 170 5.21 -2.78 6.00
C PHE A 170 5.42 -4.22 6.45
N ASP A 171 6.32 -4.95 5.79
CA ASP A 171 6.64 -6.35 6.08
C ASP A 171 5.37 -7.24 6.21
N GLY A 172 4.45 -7.06 5.26
CA GLY A 172 3.16 -7.77 5.26
C GLY A 172 2.09 -7.15 6.18
N VAL A 173 2.42 -6.12 6.98
CA VAL A 173 1.46 -5.40 7.82
C VAL A 173 0.83 -4.26 7.03
N ARG A 174 -0.48 -4.30 6.87
CA ARG A 174 -1.24 -3.24 6.20
C ARG A 174 -1.15 -1.94 6.98
N SER A 175 -0.52 -0.93 6.40
CA SER A 175 -0.23 0.36 7.01
C SER A 175 -0.83 1.49 6.16
N LEU A 176 -1.01 2.68 6.73
CA LEU A 176 -1.48 3.84 6.00
C LEU A 176 -0.28 4.77 5.71
N HIS A 177 -0.11 5.14 4.44
CA HIS A 177 0.87 6.11 3.98
C HIS A 177 0.16 7.41 3.59
N LEU A 178 0.62 8.51 4.14
CA LEU A 178 0.19 9.87 3.82
C LEU A 178 1.38 10.69 3.34
N VAL A 179 1.16 11.56 2.34
CA VAL A 179 2.09 12.61 1.96
C VAL A 179 1.51 13.94 2.42
N LEU A 180 2.25 14.63 3.27
CA LEU A 180 1.83 15.87 3.89
C LEU A 180 2.76 17.03 3.51
N GLN A 181 2.27 18.26 3.64
CA GLN A 181 3.13 19.44 3.58
C GLN A 181 3.97 19.52 4.85
N GLY A 182 5.30 19.52 4.70
CA GLY A 182 6.24 19.88 5.74
C GLY A 182 6.46 21.38 5.82
N GLU A 183 7.45 21.82 6.59
CA GLU A 183 7.80 23.25 6.68
C GLU A 183 8.49 23.74 5.39
N HIS A 184 9.40 22.95 4.84
CA HIS A 184 10.17 23.29 3.64
C HIS A 184 9.80 22.41 2.46
N GLN A 185 9.55 21.11 2.69
CA GLN A 185 9.30 20.11 1.67
C GLN A 185 8.15 19.19 2.08
N ARG A 186 7.73 18.33 1.18
CA ARG A 186 6.77 17.26 1.49
C ARG A 186 7.43 16.20 2.36
N ILE A 187 6.65 15.67 3.29
CA ILE A 187 7.04 14.58 4.19
C ILE A 187 6.11 13.39 4.02
N ALA A 188 6.60 12.21 4.35
CA ALA A 188 5.77 11.03 4.47
C ALA A 188 5.41 10.76 5.94
N LEU A 189 4.16 10.41 6.18
CA LEU A 189 3.68 9.86 7.45
C LEU A 189 3.19 8.43 7.20
N PHE A 190 3.76 7.48 7.92
CA PHE A 190 3.27 6.11 7.95
C PHE A 190 2.62 5.81 9.29
N VAL A 191 1.42 5.23 9.24
CA VAL A 191 0.71 4.72 10.41
C VAL A 191 0.75 3.20 10.35
N VAL A 192 1.59 2.61 11.17
CA VAL A 192 1.83 1.16 11.21
C VAL A 192 1.09 0.58 12.41
N PRO A 193 0.13 -0.36 12.22
CA PRO A 193 -0.59 -1.00 13.32
C PRO A 193 0.28 -2.11 13.95
N ALA A 194 1.46 -1.73 14.41
CA ALA A 194 2.38 -2.58 15.14
C ALA A 194 3.05 -1.75 16.24
N ALA A 195 3.19 -2.35 17.42
CA ALA A 195 3.95 -1.74 18.49
C ALA A 195 5.44 -1.80 18.16
N SER A 196 6.15 -0.69 18.38
CA SER A 196 7.60 -0.63 18.28
C SER A 196 8.18 -0.20 19.63
N THR A 197 9.32 -0.75 19.98
CA THR A 197 10.14 -0.34 21.14
C THR A 197 11.07 0.82 20.76
N MET A 198 11.24 1.09 19.46
CA MET A 198 12.10 2.14 18.96
C MET A 198 11.33 3.45 18.91
N ALA A 199 11.93 4.49 19.47
CA ALA A 199 11.38 5.84 19.49
C ALA A 199 12.46 6.87 19.14
N GLY A 200 12.04 8.00 18.59
CA GLY A 200 12.89 9.14 18.30
C GLY A 200 13.44 9.18 16.88
N PRO A 201 14.37 10.10 16.63
CA PRO A 201 14.92 10.32 15.30
C PRO A 201 16.03 9.34 14.96
N ARG A 202 16.10 8.97 13.69
CA ARG A 202 17.21 8.22 13.09
C ARG A 202 17.52 8.79 11.70
N LEU A 203 18.80 8.92 11.40
CA LEU A 203 19.28 9.25 10.07
C LEU A 203 19.62 7.95 9.35
N VAL A 204 19.08 7.77 8.15
CA VAL A 204 19.33 6.62 7.25
C VAL A 204 19.77 7.20 5.91
N GLY A 205 21.07 7.17 5.62
CA GLY A 205 21.64 7.93 4.50
C GLY A 205 21.37 9.43 4.67
N ASP A 206 20.80 10.06 3.65
CA ASP A 206 20.47 11.50 3.65
C ASP A 206 19.01 11.78 4.04
N VAL A 207 18.31 10.79 4.59
CA VAL A 207 16.90 10.88 4.98
C VAL A 207 16.76 10.71 6.48
N LYS A 208 15.98 11.58 7.12
CA LYS A 208 15.65 11.50 8.53
C LYS A 208 14.29 10.85 8.72
N ALA A 209 14.20 9.92 9.65
CA ALA A 209 12.95 9.31 10.06
C ALA A 209 12.78 9.43 11.58
N VAL A 210 11.55 9.67 12.02
CA VAL A 210 11.19 9.78 13.43
C VAL A 210 10.10 8.76 13.72
N ALA A 211 10.38 7.83 14.63
CA ALA A 211 9.39 6.88 15.12
C ALA A 211 8.79 7.37 16.43
N LEU A 212 7.46 7.33 16.51
CA LEU A 212 6.70 7.69 17.70
C LEU A 212 5.72 6.56 18.04
N PRO A 213 6.04 5.70 19.01
CA PRO A 213 5.14 4.66 19.47
C PRO A 213 3.85 5.24 20.07
N GLN A 214 2.72 4.67 19.69
CA GLN A 214 1.36 5.07 20.10
C GLN A 214 0.57 3.83 20.55
N GLY A 215 1.00 3.24 21.66
CA GLY A 215 0.42 2.00 22.18
C GLY A 215 0.59 0.83 21.20
N ARG A 216 -0.48 0.44 20.52
CA ARG A 216 -0.47 -0.68 19.54
C ARG A 216 -0.07 -0.23 18.11
N HIS A 217 0.15 1.05 17.91
CA HIS A 217 0.52 1.63 16.64
C HIS A 217 1.87 2.33 16.74
N THR A 218 2.53 2.53 15.63
CA THR A 218 3.72 3.36 15.52
C THR A 218 3.53 4.36 14.38
N LEU A 219 3.74 5.62 14.68
CA LEU A 219 3.84 6.68 13.68
C LEU A 219 5.30 6.78 13.23
N LEU A 220 5.52 6.86 11.91
CA LEU A 220 6.83 7.14 11.33
C LEU A 220 6.69 8.36 10.44
N VAL A 221 7.42 9.41 10.77
CA VAL A 221 7.53 10.62 9.94
C VAL A 221 8.86 10.61 9.26
N VAL A 222 8.88 10.71 7.94
CA VAL A 222 10.08 10.59 7.10
C VAL A 222 10.19 11.80 6.18
N GLY A 223 11.38 12.36 6.08
CA GLY A 223 11.63 13.52 5.23
C GLY A 223 13.09 13.96 5.23
N SER A 224 13.32 15.15 4.68
CA SER A 224 14.63 15.77 4.69
C SER A 224 15.12 16.03 6.13
N PRO A 225 16.43 15.91 6.42
CA PRO A 225 16.99 16.28 7.71
C PRO A 225 16.77 17.76 8.12
N ALA A 226 16.48 18.62 7.13
CA ALA A 226 16.17 20.03 7.38
C ALA A 226 14.74 20.27 7.93
N GLU A 227 13.86 19.26 7.84
CA GLU A 227 12.51 19.35 8.39
C GLU A 227 12.51 19.13 9.90
N PRO A 228 11.67 19.85 10.67
CA PRO A 228 11.54 19.66 12.12
C PRO A 228 10.66 18.43 12.44
N LEU A 229 11.09 17.24 11.98
CA LEU A 229 10.28 16.04 11.98
C LEU A 229 9.83 15.59 13.37
N GLU A 230 10.64 15.83 14.42
CA GLU A 230 10.26 15.49 15.80
C GLU A 230 9.08 16.35 16.30
N GLN A 231 9.12 17.64 15.99
CA GLN A 231 8.03 18.55 16.33
C GLN A 231 6.76 18.15 15.55
N MET A 232 6.91 17.89 14.26
CA MET A 232 5.80 17.47 13.40
C MET A 232 5.20 16.12 13.85
N ALA A 233 6.04 15.15 14.23
CA ALA A 233 5.57 13.86 14.74
C ALA A 233 4.73 14.02 16.01
N ASN A 234 5.18 14.86 16.94
CA ASN A 234 4.43 15.16 18.17
C ASN A 234 3.13 15.90 17.88
N GLU A 235 3.13 16.86 16.96
CA GLU A 235 1.94 17.59 16.55
C GLU A 235 0.92 16.65 15.89
N LEU A 236 1.35 15.82 14.94
CA LEU A 236 0.50 14.83 14.29
C LEU A 236 -0.08 13.82 15.29
N SER A 237 0.74 13.35 16.21
CA SER A 237 0.32 12.46 17.29
C SER A 237 -0.76 13.10 18.17
N SER A 238 -0.63 14.37 18.53
CA SER A 238 -1.60 15.09 19.37
C SER A 238 -2.97 15.26 18.69
N LYS A 239 -3.00 15.22 17.37
CA LYS A 239 -4.22 15.29 16.56
C LYS A 239 -4.86 13.92 16.28
N LEU A 240 -4.15 12.82 16.59
CA LEU A 240 -4.64 11.46 16.42
C LEU A 240 -5.31 10.94 17.68
N ARG A 241 -6.43 10.31 17.51
CA ARG A 241 -7.15 9.59 18.56
C ARG A 241 -7.29 8.12 18.16
N TRP A 242 -6.99 7.24 19.09
CA TRP A 242 -7.14 5.80 18.93
C TRP A 242 -8.37 5.32 19.70
N GLN A 243 -9.16 4.46 19.08
CA GLN A 243 -10.29 3.82 19.74
C GLN A 243 -9.73 2.80 20.76
N ALA A 244 -10.19 2.88 21.99
CA ALA A 244 -9.92 1.85 23.00
C ALA A 244 -10.68 0.59 22.56
N ILE A 245 -9.95 -0.46 22.21
CA ILE A 245 -10.48 -1.80 21.95
C ILE A 245 -10.25 -2.63 23.20
#